data_700c9d3212662417480064ed6e3bfb48
#
_entry.id   700c9d3212662417480064ed6e3bfb48
#
_cell.length_a   1.000
_cell.length_b   1.000
_cell.length_c   1.000
_cell.angle_alpha   90.00
_cell.angle_beta   90.00
_cell.angle_gamma   90.00
#
_symmetry.space_group_name_H-M   'P 1'
#
loop_
_entity.id
_entity.type
_entity.pdbx_description
1 polymer ?
#
loop_
_entity_poly.entity_id
_entity_poly.type
_entity_poly.pdbx_seq_one_letter_code
_entity_poly.pdbx_strand_id
1 'polypeptide(L)'
;MIWTDNFFLILITTLTAAISLLIWRAIEKSLRGWGGDSLACMLLICSICLHLIPVGYLMIDALTWLYNGRSLFLDVAFLPTPFLTYVTHGLAILWVVGMIWHLRGYVYSAYMLRKLVRGCMPVEQKEHETLKHCLELTGVRKTVTLLKGYAVHTPMLVGVIRPLILLPADREYTKEELECILVHELMHIRNGDLVVKKLAVIAEDIHWFNPVTRHLLLKSVNEWTEYRCDNSTCANYVDRKIYYETLLSNAVIQTGQVGTYNTALLESSTQVTKRIKYMEVKKRKKKISKAAALLLTCTFILINGTAALAAGLGGVALHRPVYDATVVRIREPLQPPKEYEEFIGNDDFSSVSEGEVKQNERGGGCFSWVLNPGATLKSTVFAKNSGDTIRISVDIDPSSVSVDVGIVQPNGSQTYITGSGWINHEFSVTQTGSYKVFVRNTGSEAITANGYYR
;
A
#
# COMPACT_ATOMS: atom_id res chain seq x y z
N MET A 1 -13.09 -4.28 12.48
CA MET A 1 -11.78 -3.82 12.92
C MET A 1 -10.74 -3.87 11.79
N ILE A 2 -10.33 -5.01 11.28
CA ILE A 2 -9.33 -5.17 10.19
C ILE A 2 -9.61 -4.28 8.95
N TRP A 3 -10.86 -4.11 8.53
CA TRP A 3 -11.21 -3.32 7.33
C TRP A 3 -11.11 -1.81 7.53
N THR A 4 -11.44 -1.30 8.71
CA THR A 4 -11.34 0.13 9.04
C THR A 4 -9.88 0.57 9.09
N ASP A 5 -9.03 -0.25 9.71
CA ASP A 5 -7.59 0.00 9.82
C ASP A 5 -6.92 -0.01 8.43
N ASN A 6 -7.28 -0.99 7.58
CA ASN A 6 -6.79 -1.05 6.20
C ASN A 6 -7.25 0.14 5.35
N PHE A 7 -8.46 0.65 5.55
CA PHE A 7 -8.93 1.85 4.87
C PHE A 7 -8.08 3.08 5.22
N PHE A 8 -7.81 3.31 6.51
CA PHE A 8 -6.95 4.42 6.95
C PHE A 8 -5.50 4.24 6.49
N LEU A 9 -4.98 3.03 6.48
CA LEU A 9 -3.66 2.72 5.94
C LEU A 9 -3.55 3.14 4.46
N ILE A 10 -4.53 2.80 3.63
CA ILE A 10 -4.58 3.20 2.21
C ILE A 10 -4.70 4.71 2.09
N LEU A 11 -5.52 5.36 2.93
CA LEU A 11 -5.70 6.80 2.91
C LEU A 11 -4.41 7.55 3.25
N ILE A 12 -3.71 7.16 4.32
CA ILE A 12 -2.42 7.73 4.73
C ILE A 12 -1.37 7.53 3.63
N THR A 13 -1.29 6.31 3.08
CA THR A 13 -0.35 5.99 2.00
C THR A 13 -0.63 6.82 0.76
N THR A 14 -1.91 6.96 0.38
CA THR A 14 -2.34 7.78 -0.75
C THR A 14 -1.98 9.26 -0.57
N LEU A 15 -2.17 9.80 0.64
CA LEU A 15 -1.83 11.19 0.95
C LEU A 15 -0.32 11.42 0.89
N THR A 16 0.46 10.54 1.51
CA THR A 16 1.94 10.58 1.47
C THR A 16 2.45 10.51 0.02
N ALA A 17 1.90 9.61 -0.77
CA ALA A 17 2.24 9.41 -2.16
C ALA A 17 1.89 10.65 -3.02
N ALA A 18 0.71 11.24 -2.81
CA ALA A 18 0.30 12.47 -3.49
C ALA A 18 1.25 13.64 -3.18
N ILE A 19 1.60 13.83 -1.91
CA ILE A 19 2.55 14.87 -1.48
C ILE A 19 3.91 14.65 -2.15
N SER A 20 4.41 13.41 -2.20
CA SER A 20 5.66 13.06 -2.89
C SER A 20 5.64 13.48 -4.36
N LEU A 21 4.55 13.22 -5.08
CA LEU A 21 4.41 13.62 -6.48
C LEU A 21 4.26 15.12 -6.67
N LEU A 22 3.64 15.85 -5.74
CA LEU A 22 3.59 17.31 -5.77
C LEU A 22 4.97 17.92 -5.55
N ILE A 23 5.76 17.39 -4.62
CA ILE A 23 7.17 17.79 -4.42
C ILE A 23 7.97 17.47 -5.68
N TRP A 24 7.81 16.27 -6.25
CA TRP A 24 8.40 15.90 -7.53
C TRP A 24 8.08 16.92 -8.60
N ARG A 25 6.81 17.29 -8.76
CA ARG A 25 6.36 18.27 -9.77
C ARG A 25 7.00 19.64 -9.59
N ALA A 26 7.22 20.08 -8.36
CA ALA A 26 7.89 21.34 -8.06
C ALA A 26 9.36 21.36 -8.50
N ILE A 27 10.09 20.25 -8.30
CA ILE A 27 11.53 20.15 -8.63
C ILE A 27 11.81 19.73 -10.08
N GLU A 28 10.84 19.11 -10.75
CA GLU A 28 10.99 18.54 -12.09
C GLU A 28 11.57 19.55 -13.11
N LYS A 29 11.05 20.78 -13.09
CA LYS A 29 11.52 21.85 -14.01
C LYS A 29 13.01 22.16 -13.83
N SER A 30 13.49 22.18 -12.60
CA SER A 30 14.90 22.40 -12.26
C SER A 30 15.76 21.23 -12.75
N LEU A 31 15.31 19.99 -12.54
CA LEU A 31 16.00 18.80 -13.01
C LEU A 31 16.14 18.76 -14.54
N ARG A 32 15.10 19.19 -15.27
CA ARG A 32 15.17 19.36 -16.73
C ARG A 32 16.24 20.37 -17.13
N GLY A 33 16.31 21.49 -16.42
CA GLY A 33 17.32 22.52 -16.66
C GLY A 33 18.76 22.07 -16.37
N TRP A 34 18.94 21.12 -15.45
CA TRP A 34 20.26 20.61 -15.05
C TRP A 34 20.70 19.35 -15.79
N GLY A 35 19.84 18.73 -16.60
CA GLY A 35 20.12 17.46 -17.26
C GLY A 35 20.24 16.29 -16.29
N GLY A 36 19.45 16.29 -15.23
CA GLY A 36 19.52 15.34 -14.13
C GLY A 36 18.62 14.09 -14.31
N ASP A 37 18.64 13.46 -15.48
CA ASP A 37 17.80 12.30 -15.84
C ASP A 37 17.97 11.09 -14.90
N SER A 38 19.19 10.72 -14.57
CA SER A 38 19.44 9.59 -13.66
C SER A 38 18.96 9.88 -12.25
N LEU A 39 19.18 11.10 -11.75
CA LEU A 39 18.64 11.56 -10.46
C LEU A 39 17.13 11.57 -10.46
N ALA A 40 16.53 12.10 -11.53
CA ALA A 40 15.08 12.14 -11.70
C ALA A 40 14.45 10.74 -11.66
N CYS A 41 15.02 9.76 -12.37
CA CYS A 41 14.55 8.37 -12.30
C CYS A 41 14.67 7.79 -10.89
N MET A 42 15.75 8.08 -10.16
CA MET A 42 15.94 7.62 -8.79
C MET A 42 14.88 8.21 -7.83
N LEU A 43 14.60 9.52 -7.92
CA LEU A 43 13.56 10.17 -7.12
C LEU A 43 12.16 9.64 -7.44
N LEU A 44 11.88 9.32 -8.71
CA LEU A 44 10.62 8.67 -9.09
C LEU A 44 10.50 7.25 -8.54
N ILE A 45 11.59 6.49 -8.50
CA ILE A 45 11.60 5.17 -7.84
C ILE A 45 11.30 5.33 -6.34
N CYS A 46 11.91 6.31 -5.65
CA CYS A 46 11.56 6.61 -4.26
C CYS A 46 10.07 6.96 -4.11
N SER A 47 9.51 7.74 -5.03
CA SER A 47 8.07 8.04 -5.01
C SER A 47 7.21 6.79 -5.22
N ILE A 48 7.58 5.88 -6.14
CA ILE A 48 6.88 4.59 -6.31
C ILE A 48 6.94 3.75 -5.03
N CYS A 49 8.09 3.72 -4.34
CA CYS A 49 8.19 3.03 -3.06
C CYS A 49 7.21 3.59 -2.01
N LEU A 50 7.02 4.91 -1.96
CA LEU A 50 6.05 5.57 -1.08
C LEU A 50 4.58 5.28 -1.44
N HIS A 51 4.29 4.87 -2.69
CA HIS A 51 2.96 4.40 -3.08
C HIS A 51 2.71 2.94 -2.66
N LEU A 52 3.76 2.11 -2.68
CA LEU A 52 3.64 0.67 -2.43
C LEU A 52 3.86 0.30 -0.97
N ILE A 53 4.63 1.10 -0.24
CA ILE A 53 4.99 0.87 1.16
C ILE A 53 4.31 1.93 2.03
N PRO A 54 3.53 1.55 3.05
CA PRO A 54 2.85 2.50 3.94
C PRO A 54 3.81 3.13 4.95
N VAL A 55 4.80 3.89 4.45
CA VAL A 55 5.91 4.45 5.26
C VAL A 55 5.39 5.32 6.40
N GLY A 56 4.34 6.15 6.17
CA GLY A 56 3.76 7.00 7.21
C GLY A 56 3.16 6.21 8.36
N TYR A 57 2.50 5.09 8.04
CA TYR A 57 1.98 4.16 9.04
C TYR A 57 3.10 3.48 9.83
N LEU A 58 4.09 2.93 9.11
CA LEU A 58 5.23 2.24 9.73
C LEU A 58 6.06 3.16 10.63
N MET A 59 6.23 4.43 10.25
CA MET A 59 6.94 5.42 11.07
C MET A 59 6.18 5.71 12.37
N ILE A 60 4.86 5.83 12.33
CA ILE A 60 4.05 6.06 13.54
C ILE A 60 4.08 4.84 14.45
N ASP A 61 3.93 3.64 13.87
CA ASP A 61 3.98 2.40 14.64
C ASP A 61 5.34 2.22 15.33
N ALA A 62 6.43 2.50 14.60
CA ALA A 62 7.78 2.47 15.15
C ALA A 62 8.01 3.52 16.26
N LEU A 63 7.52 4.75 16.08
CA LEU A 63 7.63 5.81 17.10
C LEU A 63 6.84 5.48 18.35
N THR A 64 5.64 4.92 18.21
CA THR A 64 4.83 4.51 19.36
C THR A 64 5.45 3.34 20.10
N TRP A 65 6.02 2.39 19.40
CA TRP A 65 6.76 1.30 20.01
C TRP A 65 7.98 1.80 20.82
N LEU A 66 8.73 2.75 20.24
CA LEU A 66 9.89 3.36 20.91
C LEU A 66 9.54 4.16 22.15
N TYR A 67 8.37 4.85 22.16
CA TYR A 67 8.00 5.78 23.22
C TYR A 67 7.24 5.12 24.37
N ASN A 68 6.36 4.14 24.09
CA ASN A 68 5.45 3.55 25.06
C ASN A 68 5.56 2.03 25.18
N GLY A 69 6.35 1.34 24.34
CA GLY A 69 6.34 -0.11 24.23
C GLY A 69 4.98 -0.69 23.80
N ARG A 70 4.05 0.16 23.33
CA ARG A 70 2.67 -0.20 22.99
C ARG A 70 2.27 0.45 21.66
N SER A 71 1.57 -0.30 20.81
CA SER A 71 1.01 0.22 19.56
C SER A 71 -0.11 1.24 19.84
N LEU A 72 -0.12 2.36 19.11
CA LEU A 72 -1.11 3.42 19.26
C LEU A 72 -2.54 2.97 18.88
N PHE A 73 -2.66 1.88 18.13
CA PHE A 73 -3.91 1.42 17.54
C PHE A 73 -4.62 0.29 18.30
N LEU A 74 -4.02 -0.27 19.37
CA LEU A 74 -4.46 -1.56 19.93
C LEU A 74 -4.92 -1.56 21.39
N ASP A 75 -4.98 -0.42 22.10
CA ASP A 75 -5.14 -0.43 23.56
C ASP A 75 -6.54 -0.17 24.11
N VAL A 76 -7.58 -0.17 23.29
CA VAL A 76 -8.94 0.07 23.80
C VAL A 76 -9.91 -1.00 23.30
N ALA A 77 -10.64 -1.60 24.23
CA ALA A 77 -11.71 -2.52 23.91
C ALA A 77 -12.96 -1.74 23.46
N PHE A 78 -13.33 -1.86 22.19
CA PHE A 78 -14.47 -1.17 21.63
C PHE A 78 -15.43 -2.13 20.93
N LEU A 79 -16.72 -1.88 21.05
CA LEU A 79 -17.76 -2.57 20.30
C LEU A 79 -18.07 -1.77 19.02
N PRO A 80 -18.00 -2.38 17.82
CA PRO A 80 -18.24 -1.67 16.57
C PRO A 80 -19.70 -1.21 16.47
N THR A 81 -19.92 0.08 16.16
CA THR A 81 -21.26 0.58 15.82
C THR A 81 -21.63 0.14 14.38
N PRO A 82 -22.85 -0.39 14.13
CA PRO A 82 -23.17 -0.98 12.84
C PRO A 82 -23.04 0.00 11.66
N PHE A 83 -23.52 1.23 11.82
CA PHE A 83 -23.59 2.20 10.72
C PHE A 83 -22.24 2.54 10.09
N LEU A 84 -21.26 3.00 10.88
CA LEU A 84 -19.94 3.38 10.34
C LEU A 84 -19.13 2.16 9.89
N THR A 85 -19.35 1.01 10.51
CA THR A 85 -18.77 -0.27 10.05
C THR A 85 -19.26 -0.59 8.64
N TYR A 86 -20.56 -0.46 8.36
CA TYR A 86 -21.09 -0.67 7.00
C TYR A 86 -20.55 0.36 6.00
N VAL A 87 -20.40 1.64 6.39
CA VAL A 87 -19.82 2.67 5.52
C VAL A 87 -18.38 2.35 5.15
N THR A 88 -17.55 1.99 6.12
CA THR A 88 -16.12 1.64 5.85
C THR A 88 -16.00 0.37 5.01
N HIS A 89 -16.82 -0.63 5.23
CA HIS A 89 -16.88 -1.82 4.38
C HIS A 89 -17.35 -1.48 2.96
N GLY A 90 -18.36 -0.63 2.81
CA GLY A 90 -18.84 -0.16 1.51
C GLY A 90 -17.74 0.57 0.73
N LEU A 91 -16.98 1.46 1.38
CA LEU A 91 -15.84 2.16 0.77
C LEU A 91 -14.71 1.20 0.38
N ALA A 92 -14.41 0.21 1.22
CA ALA A 92 -13.40 -0.81 0.91
C ALA A 92 -13.83 -1.68 -0.29
N ILE A 93 -15.09 -2.08 -0.37
CA ILE A 93 -15.65 -2.81 -1.52
C ILE A 93 -15.55 -1.95 -2.79
N LEU A 94 -15.95 -0.68 -2.72
CA LEU A 94 -15.86 0.26 -3.84
C LEU A 94 -14.41 0.38 -4.33
N TRP A 95 -13.45 0.47 -3.40
CA TRP A 95 -12.03 0.52 -3.74
C TRP A 95 -11.56 -0.75 -4.47
N VAL A 96 -11.92 -1.94 -3.97
CA VAL A 96 -11.59 -3.23 -4.62
C VAL A 96 -12.23 -3.33 -6.00
N VAL A 97 -13.50 -2.96 -6.15
CA VAL A 97 -14.21 -2.97 -7.44
C VAL A 97 -13.53 -2.04 -8.44
N GLY A 98 -13.16 -0.82 -8.02
CA GLY A 98 -12.42 0.12 -8.85
C GLY A 98 -11.06 -0.42 -9.29
N MET A 99 -10.31 -1.04 -8.38
CA MET A 99 -9.03 -1.69 -8.67
C MET A 99 -9.20 -2.82 -9.71
N ILE A 100 -10.19 -3.71 -9.55
CA ILE A 100 -10.48 -4.78 -10.51
C ILE A 100 -10.88 -4.20 -11.88
N TRP A 101 -11.66 -3.13 -11.89
CA TRP A 101 -12.05 -2.45 -13.13
C TRP A 101 -10.84 -1.91 -13.90
N HIS A 102 -9.89 -1.28 -13.22
CA HIS A 102 -8.65 -0.78 -13.83
C HIS A 102 -7.74 -1.94 -14.27
N LEU A 103 -7.56 -2.95 -13.41
CA LEU A 103 -6.74 -4.14 -13.72
C LEU A 103 -7.21 -4.87 -14.99
N ARG A 104 -8.53 -4.87 -15.25
CA ARG A 104 -9.08 -5.44 -16.49
C ARG A 104 -8.43 -4.87 -17.76
N GLY A 105 -8.17 -3.55 -17.78
CA GLY A 105 -7.52 -2.89 -18.91
C GLY A 105 -6.09 -3.42 -19.15
N TYR A 106 -5.34 -3.63 -18.07
CA TYR A 106 -3.98 -4.18 -18.15
C TYR A 106 -3.97 -5.66 -18.58
N VAL A 107 -4.92 -6.46 -18.08
CA VAL A 107 -5.08 -7.86 -18.50
C VAL A 107 -5.41 -7.94 -19.98
N TYR A 108 -6.32 -7.10 -20.47
CA TYR A 108 -6.65 -7.02 -21.89
C TYR A 108 -5.44 -6.59 -22.74
N SER A 109 -4.70 -5.56 -22.32
CA SER A 109 -3.49 -5.11 -23.01
C SER A 109 -2.42 -6.21 -23.04
N ALA A 110 -2.23 -6.95 -21.95
CA ALA A 110 -1.30 -8.07 -21.88
C ALA A 110 -1.73 -9.23 -22.82
N TYR A 111 -3.03 -9.49 -22.92
CA TYR A 111 -3.57 -10.48 -23.86
C TYR A 111 -3.31 -10.06 -25.32
N MET A 112 -3.61 -8.80 -25.68
CA MET A 112 -3.35 -8.27 -27.02
C MET A 112 -1.87 -8.30 -27.36
N LEU A 113 -1.00 -7.94 -26.43
CA LEU A 113 0.45 -8.01 -26.61
C LEU A 113 0.92 -9.46 -26.85
N ARG A 114 0.40 -10.44 -26.11
CA ARG A 114 0.70 -11.86 -26.37
C ARG A 114 0.23 -12.32 -27.75
N LYS A 115 -0.93 -11.85 -28.20
CA LYS A 115 -1.44 -12.15 -29.55
C LYS A 115 -0.54 -11.54 -30.64
N LEU A 116 -0.11 -10.30 -30.43
CA LEU A 116 0.84 -9.60 -31.33
C LEU A 116 2.16 -10.36 -31.42
N VAL A 117 2.77 -10.75 -30.31
CA VAL A 117 4.04 -11.49 -30.26
C VAL A 117 3.91 -12.85 -30.99
N ARG A 118 2.78 -13.55 -30.86
CA ARG A 118 2.55 -14.84 -31.57
C ARG A 118 2.48 -14.68 -33.10
N GLY A 119 2.13 -13.52 -33.59
CA GLY A 119 2.10 -13.19 -35.01
C GLY A 119 3.45 -12.68 -35.58
N CYS A 120 4.49 -12.61 -34.75
CA CYS A 120 5.81 -12.17 -35.17
C CYS A 120 6.64 -13.35 -35.67
N MET A 121 7.58 -13.05 -36.58
CA MET A 121 8.51 -13.98 -37.19
C MET A 121 9.95 -13.69 -36.77
N PRO A 122 10.86 -14.66 -36.85
CA PRO A 122 12.29 -14.42 -36.62
C PRO A 122 12.86 -13.42 -37.62
N VAL A 123 13.88 -12.70 -37.16
CA VAL A 123 14.65 -11.76 -38.00
C VAL A 123 15.66 -12.50 -38.88
N GLU A 124 16.18 -11.81 -39.91
CA GLU A 124 17.25 -12.30 -40.75
C GLU A 124 18.59 -12.35 -39.99
N GLN A 125 19.55 -13.16 -40.56
CA GLN A 125 20.88 -13.33 -39.96
C GLN A 125 21.61 -11.99 -39.74
N LYS A 126 21.52 -11.07 -40.67
CA LYS A 126 22.15 -9.73 -40.62
C LYS A 126 21.70 -8.91 -39.38
N GLU A 127 20.42 -8.95 -39.08
CA GLU A 127 19.86 -8.22 -37.93
C GLU A 127 20.22 -8.92 -36.62
N HIS A 128 20.30 -10.25 -36.64
CA HIS A 128 20.75 -11.04 -35.48
C HIS A 128 22.21 -10.73 -35.15
N GLU A 129 23.09 -10.59 -36.16
CA GLU A 129 24.48 -10.21 -35.97
C GLU A 129 24.62 -8.79 -35.41
N THR A 130 23.78 -7.86 -35.89
CA THR A 130 23.71 -6.49 -35.35
C THR A 130 23.28 -6.50 -33.89
N LEU A 131 22.27 -7.29 -33.51
CA LEU A 131 21.86 -7.45 -32.11
C LEU A 131 23.01 -7.98 -31.25
N LYS A 132 23.74 -8.99 -31.72
CA LYS A 132 24.88 -9.57 -30.99
C LYS A 132 25.95 -8.53 -30.74
N HIS A 133 26.29 -7.74 -31.76
CA HIS A 133 27.23 -6.62 -31.64
C HIS A 133 26.75 -5.58 -30.60
N CYS A 134 25.47 -5.18 -30.65
CA CYS A 134 24.90 -4.23 -29.68
C CYS A 134 24.86 -4.76 -28.26
N LEU A 135 24.65 -6.06 -28.04
CA LEU A 135 24.72 -6.70 -26.72
C LEU A 135 26.14 -6.64 -26.13
N GLU A 136 27.14 -6.95 -26.97
CA GLU A 136 28.57 -6.83 -26.55
C GLU A 136 28.94 -5.39 -26.24
N LEU A 137 28.52 -4.45 -27.08
CA LEU A 137 28.78 -3.02 -26.92
C LEU A 137 28.14 -2.44 -25.64
N THR A 138 26.89 -2.80 -25.34
CA THR A 138 26.16 -2.30 -24.18
C THR A 138 26.44 -3.04 -22.88
N GLY A 139 27.03 -4.23 -22.95
CA GLY A 139 27.31 -5.10 -21.81
C GLY A 139 26.05 -5.72 -21.17
N VAL A 140 24.97 -5.81 -21.90
CA VAL A 140 23.71 -6.45 -21.45
C VAL A 140 23.89 -7.97 -21.48
N ARG A 141 23.85 -8.60 -20.29
CA ARG A 141 24.07 -10.07 -20.13
C ARG A 141 22.81 -10.90 -20.27
N LYS A 142 21.63 -10.27 -20.36
CA LYS A 142 20.36 -10.99 -20.52
C LYS A 142 20.24 -11.50 -21.95
N THR A 143 19.68 -12.72 -22.11
CA THR A 143 19.30 -13.23 -23.42
C THR A 143 18.12 -12.41 -23.95
N VAL A 144 18.33 -11.75 -25.10
CA VAL A 144 17.33 -10.92 -25.77
C VAL A 144 16.95 -11.57 -27.09
N THR A 145 15.66 -11.73 -27.35
CA THR A 145 15.13 -12.24 -28.61
C THR A 145 14.70 -11.06 -29.49
N LEU A 146 15.02 -11.11 -30.79
CA LEU A 146 14.61 -10.12 -31.77
C LEU A 146 13.62 -10.76 -32.75
N LEU A 147 12.45 -10.13 -32.93
CA LEU A 147 11.41 -10.59 -33.84
C LEU A 147 10.90 -9.44 -34.70
N LYS A 148 10.31 -9.75 -35.85
CA LYS A 148 9.60 -8.81 -36.73
C LYS A 148 8.12 -9.13 -36.82
N GLY A 149 7.27 -8.12 -36.94
CA GLY A 149 5.83 -8.31 -37.09
C GLY A 149 5.18 -7.20 -37.91
N TYR A 150 4.25 -7.58 -38.80
CA TYR A 150 3.47 -6.62 -39.61
C TYR A 150 2.50 -5.77 -38.77
N ALA A 151 2.07 -6.28 -37.62
CA ALA A 151 1.23 -5.53 -36.68
C ALA A 151 2.04 -4.71 -35.68
N VAL A 152 3.36 -4.70 -35.79
CA VAL A 152 4.27 -3.86 -35.02
C VAL A 152 4.55 -2.61 -35.82
N HIS A 153 4.13 -1.44 -35.31
CA HIS A 153 4.28 -0.16 -36.02
C HIS A 153 5.53 0.61 -35.64
N THR A 154 6.06 0.35 -34.45
CA THR A 154 7.29 0.96 -33.94
C THR A 154 8.14 -0.06 -33.22
N PRO A 155 9.47 0.06 -33.25
CA PRO A 155 10.33 -0.75 -32.40
C PRO A 155 9.86 -0.68 -30.94
N MET A 156 9.83 -1.82 -30.25
CA MET A 156 9.41 -1.86 -28.85
C MET A 156 10.05 -3.00 -28.09
N LEU A 157 10.35 -2.76 -26.81
CA LEU A 157 10.82 -3.73 -25.85
C LEU A 157 9.67 -4.32 -25.03
N VAL A 158 9.58 -5.63 -24.96
CA VAL A 158 8.57 -6.38 -24.23
C VAL A 158 9.21 -7.42 -23.33
N GLY A 159 8.60 -7.69 -22.17
CA GLY A 159 9.05 -8.73 -21.25
C GLY A 159 10.15 -8.29 -20.29
N VAL A 160 9.99 -8.61 -19.01
CA VAL A 160 10.95 -8.29 -17.94
C VAL A 160 11.98 -9.40 -17.74
N ILE A 161 11.49 -10.65 -17.69
CA ILE A 161 12.33 -11.83 -17.39
C ILE A 161 13.02 -12.31 -18.67
N ARG A 162 12.28 -12.41 -19.75
CA ARG A 162 12.77 -12.79 -21.10
C ARG A 162 12.50 -11.61 -22.03
N PRO A 163 13.44 -10.64 -22.12
CA PRO A 163 13.27 -9.47 -22.95
C PRO A 163 13.18 -9.84 -24.44
N LEU A 164 12.24 -9.21 -25.11
CA LEU A 164 11.93 -9.41 -26.50
C LEU A 164 11.86 -8.05 -27.17
N ILE A 165 12.65 -7.81 -28.23
CA ILE A 165 12.58 -6.60 -29.06
C ILE A 165 11.77 -6.94 -30.31
N LEU A 166 10.73 -6.14 -30.56
CA LEU A 166 9.88 -6.27 -31.74
C LEU A 166 10.20 -5.14 -32.71
N LEU A 167 10.39 -5.48 -34.00
CA LEU A 167 10.59 -4.54 -35.07
C LEU A 167 9.41 -4.60 -36.05
N PRO A 168 9.05 -3.48 -36.72
CA PRO A 168 8.16 -3.48 -37.88
C PRO A 168 8.71 -4.38 -38.98
N ALA A 169 7.85 -5.22 -39.56
CA ALA A 169 8.23 -6.10 -40.68
C ALA A 169 8.14 -5.41 -42.04
N ASP A 170 7.40 -4.32 -42.14
CA ASP A 170 7.18 -3.50 -43.33
C ASP A 170 8.26 -2.42 -43.53
N ARG A 171 9.28 -2.41 -42.69
CA ARG A 171 10.36 -1.42 -42.73
C ARG A 171 11.73 -2.07 -42.78
N GLU A 172 12.54 -1.58 -43.71
CA GLU A 172 13.97 -1.87 -43.75
C GLU A 172 14.74 -0.76 -43.04
N TYR A 173 15.72 -1.15 -42.25
CA TYR A 173 16.62 -0.25 -41.53
C TYR A 173 18.03 -0.34 -42.09
N THR A 174 18.72 0.80 -42.21
CA THR A 174 20.17 0.77 -42.41
C THR A 174 20.83 0.14 -41.15
N LYS A 175 22.06 -0.30 -41.29
CA LYS A 175 22.80 -0.87 -40.15
C LYS A 175 22.89 0.12 -39.01
N GLU A 176 23.20 1.37 -39.31
CA GLU A 176 23.34 2.47 -38.36
C GLU A 176 22.02 2.80 -37.63
N GLU A 177 20.90 2.85 -38.38
CA GLU A 177 19.56 3.06 -37.79
C GLU A 177 19.20 1.89 -36.86
N LEU A 178 19.45 0.65 -37.28
CA LEU A 178 19.16 -0.53 -36.49
C LEU A 178 20.02 -0.55 -35.21
N GLU A 179 21.31 -0.22 -35.29
CA GLU A 179 22.18 -0.08 -34.12
C GLU A 179 21.66 0.98 -33.14
N CYS A 180 21.22 2.15 -33.65
CA CYS A 180 20.61 3.20 -32.81
C CYS A 180 19.39 2.67 -32.05
N ILE A 181 18.48 1.97 -32.73
CA ILE A 181 17.25 1.41 -32.16
C ILE A 181 17.60 0.33 -31.12
N LEU A 182 18.43 -0.65 -31.50
CA LEU A 182 18.76 -1.75 -30.62
C LEU A 182 19.50 -1.29 -29.37
N VAL A 183 20.46 -0.37 -29.48
CA VAL A 183 21.15 0.19 -28.33
C VAL A 183 20.18 0.91 -27.41
N HIS A 184 19.24 1.69 -27.95
CA HIS A 184 18.21 2.35 -27.14
C HIS A 184 17.35 1.34 -26.35
N GLU A 185 16.84 0.31 -26.98
CA GLU A 185 16.03 -0.73 -26.34
C GLU A 185 16.85 -1.54 -25.31
N LEU A 186 18.13 -1.80 -25.58
CA LEU A 186 19.05 -2.46 -24.66
C LEU A 186 19.36 -1.61 -23.44
N MET A 187 19.38 -0.26 -23.58
CA MET A 187 19.52 0.62 -22.42
C MET A 187 18.33 0.57 -21.49
N HIS A 188 17.10 0.39 -21.98
CA HIS A 188 15.93 0.12 -21.12
C HIS A 188 16.08 -1.19 -20.33
N ILE A 189 16.64 -2.24 -20.94
CA ILE A 189 16.92 -3.51 -20.24
C ILE A 189 17.97 -3.30 -19.15
N ARG A 190 19.08 -2.62 -19.47
CA ARG A 190 20.19 -2.34 -18.57
C ARG A 190 19.75 -1.52 -17.35
N ASN A 191 18.88 -0.55 -17.57
CA ASN A 191 18.36 0.34 -16.54
C ASN A 191 17.21 -0.27 -15.72
N GLY A 192 16.63 -1.39 -16.13
CA GLY A 192 15.48 -2.01 -15.47
C GLY A 192 14.17 -1.23 -15.64
N ASP A 193 14.05 -0.42 -16.69
CA ASP A 193 12.91 0.50 -16.89
C ASP A 193 11.56 -0.21 -16.95
N LEU A 194 11.51 -1.42 -17.53
CA LEU A 194 10.28 -2.20 -17.60
C LEU A 194 9.75 -2.61 -16.21
N VAL A 195 10.66 -2.86 -15.25
CA VAL A 195 10.27 -3.15 -13.86
C VAL A 195 9.69 -1.89 -13.23
N VAL A 196 10.38 -0.76 -13.37
CA VAL A 196 9.94 0.52 -12.81
C VAL A 196 8.58 0.93 -13.38
N LYS A 197 8.40 0.83 -14.72
CA LYS A 197 7.11 1.10 -15.38
C LYS A 197 5.99 0.19 -14.87
N LYS A 198 6.26 -1.11 -14.64
CA LYS A 198 5.27 -2.04 -14.06
C LYS A 198 4.90 -1.71 -12.62
N LEU A 199 5.89 -1.38 -11.78
CA LEU A 199 5.64 -0.95 -10.40
C LEU A 199 4.82 0.35 -10.36
N ALA A 200 5.08 1.29 -11.26
CA ALA A 200 4.29 2.50 -11.39
C ALA A 200 2.83 2.21 -11.77
N VAL A 201 2.60 1.26 -12.70
CA VAL A 201 1.25 0.81 -13.07
C VAL A 201 0.53 0.19 -11.87
N ILE A 202 1.19 -0.68 -11.10
CA ILE A 202 0.61 -1.27 -9.88
C ILE A 202 0.26 -0.17 -8.86
N ALA A 203 1.15 0.81 -8.69
CA ALA A 203 0.91 1.93 -7.80
C ALA A 203 -0.30 2.78 -8.25
N GLU A 204 -0.45 3.05 -9.55
CA GLU A 204 -1.63 3.73 -10.09
C GLU A 204 -2.92 2.93 -9.91
N ASP A 205 -2.86 1.61 -10.05
CA ASP A 205 -4.02 0.73 -9.89
C ASP A 205 -4.50 0.69 -8.43
N ILE A 206 -3.57 0.58 -7.47
CA ILE A 206 -3.89 0.63 -6.04
C ILE A 206 -4.50 1.99 -5.66
N HIS A 207 -3.97 3.08 -6.19
CA HIS A 207 -4.38 4.46 -5.89
C HIS A 207 -5.25 5.07 -7.02
N TRP A 208 -6.04 4.25 -7.72
CA TRP A 208 -6.83 4.63 -8.89
C TRP A 208 -7.73 5.86 -8.69
N PHE A 209 -8.19 6.08 -7.47
CA PHE A 209 -9.04 7.21 -7.08
C PHE A 209 -8.26 8.51 -6.84
N ASN A 210 -6.90 8.45 -6.79
CA ASN A 210 -6.07 9.63 -6.57
C ASN A 210 -5.73 10.30 -7.91
N PRO A 211 -6.27 11.50 -8.21
CA PRO A 211 -6.02 12.17 -9.48
C PRO A 211 -4.54 12.58 -9.66
N VAL A 212 -3.82 12.91 -8.59
CA VAL A 212 -2.40 13.28 -8.65
C VAL A 212 -1.56 12.10 -9.12
N THR A 213 -1.76 10.93 -8.52
CA THR A 213 -1.06 9.70 -8.92
C THR A 213 -1.36 9.36 -10.37
N ARG A 214 -2.64 9.33 -10.74
CA ARG A 214 -3.10 8.96 -12.09
C ARG A 214 -2.58 9.87 -13.21
N HIS A 215 -2.45 11.17 -12.97
CA HIS A 215 -2.00 12.11 -13.99
C HIS A 215 -0.50 12.32 -14.04
N LEU A 216 0.23 12.08 -12.95
CA LEU A 216 1.65 12.42 -12.85
C LEU A 216 2.59 11.22 -12.84
N LEU A 217 2.26 10.12 -12.15
CA LEU A 217 3.22 9.07 -11.86
C LEU A 217 3.75 8.38 -13.12
N LEU A 218 2.89 7.65 -13.83
CA LEU A 218 3.30 6.87 -15.00
C LEU A 218 3.81 7.77 -16.13
N LYS A 219 3.19 8.94 -16.31
CA LYS A 219 3.63 9.92 -17.28
C LYS A 219 5.06 10.38 -17.00
N SER A 220 5.38 10.74 -15.74
CA SER A 220 6.74 11.17 -15.37
C SER A 220 7.73 10.02 -15.49
N VAL A 221 7.37 8.81 -15.06
CA VAL A 221 8.23 7.63 -15.20
C VAL A 221 8.56 7.36 -16.66
N ASN A 222 7.56 7.35 -17.54
CA ASN A 222 7.78 7.14 -18.98
C ASN A 222 8.70 8.23 -19.57
N GLU A 223 8.40 9.50 -19.32
CA GLU A 223 9.18 10.61 -19.88
C GLU A 223 10.64 10.60 -19.42
N TRP A 224 10.92 10.37 -18.15
CA TRP A 224 12.26 10.42 -17.60
C TRP A 224 13.08 9.16 -17.89
N THR A 225 12.47 8.00 -18.03
CA THR A 225 13.16 6.79 -18.51
C THR A 225 13.61 6.96 -19.96
N GLU A 226 12.76 7.58 -20.83
CA GLU A 226 13.18 7.92 -22.21
C GLU A 226 14.36 8.90 -22.22
N TYR A 227 14.29 10.00 -21.46
CA TYR A 227 15.41 10.95 -21.38
C TYR A 227 16.71 10.31 -20.92
N ARG A 228 16.66 9.38 -19.97
CA ARG A 228 17.83 8.65 -19.49
C ARG A 228 18.40 7.72 -20.56
N CYS A 229 17.55 6.97 -21.25
CA CYS A 229 17.98 6.06 -22.31
C CYS A 229 18.55 6.81 -23.50
N ASP A 230 17.89 7.88 -23.98
CA ASP A 230 18.39 8.73 -25.06
C ASP A 230 19.79 9.30 -24.78
N ASN A 231 19.94 9.88 -23.59
CA ASN A 231 21.22 10.44 -23.19
C ASN A 231 22.33 9.39 -23.09
N SER A 232 22.01 8.21 -22.58
CA SER A 232 22.97 7.11 -22.44
C SER A 232 23.38 6.57 -23.81
N THR A 233 22.42 6.45 -24.73
CA THR A 233 22.64 6.02 -26.11
C THR A 233 23.55 6.99 -26.86
N CYS A 234 23.19 8.29 -26.87
CA CYS A 234 23.95 9.32 -27.58
C CYS A 234 25.34 9.63 -26.95
N ALA A 235 25.49 9.43 -25.64
CA ALA A 235 26.74 9.79 -24.98
C ALA A 235 27.85 8.75 -25.17
N ASN A 236 27.48 7.47 -25.38
CA ASN A 236 28.43 6.38 -25.25
C ASN A 236 28.50 5.46 -26.49
N TYR A 237 27.49 5.44 -27.36
CA TYR A 237 27.36 4.33 -28.31
C TYR A 237 27.12 4.72 -29.76
N VAL A 238 26.33 5.79 -30.03
CA VAL A 238 25.90 6.11 -31.39
C VAL A 238 26.13 7.59 -31.75
N ASP A 239 26.23 7.87 -33.07
CA ASP A 239 26.28 9.25 -33.53
C ASP A 239 24.94 9.96 -33.28
N ARG A 240 25.04 11.14 -32.70
CA ARG A 240 23.88 11.92 -32.28
C ARG A 240 22.99 12.37 -33.45
N LYS A 241 23.57 12.66 -34.59
CA LYS A 241 22.84 13.13 -35.79
C LYS A 241 22.00 11.98 -36.34
N ILE A 242 22.62 10.79 -36.52
CA ILE A 242 21.94 9.59 -36.98
C ILE A 242 20.82 9.21 -35.99
N TYR A 243 21.09 9.32 -34.70
CA TYR A 243 20.06 9.02 -33.67
C TYR A 243 18.86 9.97 -33.77
N TYR A 244 19.07 11.28 -33.95
CA TYR A 244 17.98 12.23 -34.08
C TYR A 244 17.16 11.98 -35.35
N GLU A 245 17.82 11.68 -36.47
CA GLU A 245 17.19 11.35 -37.75
C GLU A 245 16.35 10.07 -37.61
N THR A 246 16.86 9.06 -36.92
CA THR A 246 16.16 7.79 -36.59
C THR A 246 14.93 8.04 -35.73
N LEU A 247 15.05 8.86 -34.67
CA LEU A 247 13.90 9.23 -33.81
C LEU A 247 12.81 9.97 -34.61
N LEU A 248 13.19 10.94 -35.44
CA LEU A 248 12.26 11.73 -36.25
C LEU A 248 11.57 10.87 -37.31
N SER A 249 12.30 9.99 -38.00
CA SER A 249 11.73 9.09 -39.01
C SER A 249 10.72 8.11 -38.40
N ASN A 250 10.98 7.61 -37.18
CA ASN A 250 10.04 6.76 -36.46
C ASN A 250 8.77 7.52 -36.03
N ALA A 251 8.88 8.80 -35.65
CA ALA A 251 7.75 9.63 -35.25
C ALA A 251 6.83 10.02 -36.42
N VAL A 252 7.39 10.32 -37.61
CA VAL A 252 6.61 10.71 -38.81
C VAL A 252 5.69 9.58 -39.28
N ILE A 253 6.13 8.34 -39.18
CA ILE A 253 5.34 7.16 -39.58
C ILE A 253 4.12 6.97 -38.66
N GLN A 254 4.24 7.31 -37.39
CA GLN A 254 3.14 7.20 -36.42
C GLN A 254 1.97 8.15 -36.71
N THR A 255 2.24 9.34 -37.23
CA THR A 255 1.19 10.34 -37.55
C THR A 255 0.33 9.97 -38.76
N GLY A 256 0.79 9.04 -39.60
CA GLY A 256 0.06 8.55 -40.78
C GLY A 256 -0.95 7.42 -40.53
N GLN A 257 -0.92 6.78 -39.35
CA GLN A 257 -1.77 5.62 -39.04
C GLN A 257 -2.58 5.86 -37.74
N VAL A 258 -3.68 6.60 -37.87
CA VAL A 258 -4.62 6.80 -36.73
C VAL A 258 -5.54 5.56 -36.60
N GLY A 259 -5.11 4.60 -35.82
CA GLY A 259 -5.95 3.49 -35.36
C GLY A 259 -6.24 3.63 -33.88
N THR A 260 -7.50 3.63 -33.50
CA THR A 260 -8.14 4.08 -32.26
C THR A 260 -7.80 3.29 -30.97
N TYR A 261 -6.83 2.38 -30.92
CA TYR A 261 -6.69 1.43 -29.82
C TYR A 261 -5.30 1.31 -29.15
N ASN A 262 -4.37 2.23 -29.39
CA ASN A 262 -3.05 2.17 -28.74
C ASN A 262 -2.70 3.46 -27.98
N THR A 263 -3.33 3.65 -26.82
CA THR A 263 -3.02 4.77 -25.92
C THR A 263 -1.70 4.62 -25.15
N ALA A 264 -1.05 3.47 -25.21
CA ALA A 264 0.16 3.20 -24.42
C ALA A 264 1.49 3.37 -25.19
N LEU A 265 1.50 3.46 -26.53
CA LEU A 265 2.74 3.35 -27.33
C LEU A 265 2.86 4.36 -28.50
N LEU A 266 1.87 5.22 -28.74
CA LEU A 266 1.98 6.24 -29.78
C LEU A 266 2.74 7.45 -29.24
N GLU A 267 4.02 7.48 -29.53
CA GLU A 267 4.83 8.66 -29.26
C GLU A 267 4.41 9.81 -30.18
N SER A 268 3.77 10.83 -29.62
CA SER A 268 3.39 12.01 -30.42
C SER A 268 4.65 12.75 -30.88
N SER A 269 4.58 13.42 -32.03
CA SER A 269 5.66 14.30 -32.54
C SER A 269 6.14 15.32 -31.50
N THR A 270 5.24 15.73 -30.59
CA THR A 270 5.54 16.61 -29.47
C THR A 270 6.43 15.96 -28.43
N GLN A 271 6.35 14.63 -28.21
CA GLN A 271 7.22 13.91 -27.28
C GLN A 271 8.63 13.77 -27.84
N VAL A 272 8.79 13.40 -29.11
CA VAL A 272 10.09 13.32 -29.78
C VAL A 272 10.79 14.69 -29.77
N THR A 273 10.05 15.77 -30.06
CA THR A 273 10.58 17.12 -29.96
C THR A 273 11.08 17.44 -28.53
N LYS A 274 10.37 17.04 -27.49
CA LYS A 274 10.80 17.23 -26.11
C LYS A 274 12.07 16.41 -25.80
N ARG A 275 12.18 15.16 -26.29
CA ARG A 275 13.35 14.30 -26.12
C ARG A 275 14.59 14.95 -26.73
N ILE A 276 14.50 15.38 -28.01
CA ILE A 276 15.62 16.05 -28.70
C ILE A 276 16.01 17.33 -27.97
N LYS A 277 15.03 18.17 -27.60
CA LYS A 277 15.31 19.41 -26.84
C LYS A 277 16.01 19.16 -25.53
N TYR A 278 15.61 18.10 -24.82
CA TYR A 278 16.24 17.72 -23.55
C TYR A 278 17.68 17.27 -23.74
N MET A 279 17.96 16.46 -24.77
CA MET A 279 19.32 16.01 -25.09
C MET A 279 20.25 17.20 -25.45
N GLU A 280 19.72 18.21 -26.13
CA GLU A 280 20.48 19.45 -26.49
C GLU A 280 20.78 20.30 -25.23
N VAL A 281 19.83 20.42 -24.32
CA VAL A 281 20.06 21.09 -23.01
C VAL A 281 21.16 20.38 -22.23
N LYS A 282 21.15 19.06 -22.16
CA LYS A 282 22.15 18.28 -21.41
C LYS A 282 23.54 18.39 -22.02
N LYS A 283 23.67 18.44 -23.35
CA LYS A 283 24.95 18.64 -24.03
C LYS A 283 25.65 19.92 -23.55
N ARG A 284 24.90 20.99 -23.28
CA ARG A 284 25.41 22.30 -22.87
C ARG A 284 25.71 22.41 -21.35
N LYS A 285 25.29 21.46 -20.53
CA LYS A 285 25.38 21.54 -19.07
C LYS A 285 26.43 20.60 -18.50
N LYS A 286 27.09 21.04 -17.43
CA LYS A 286 27.98 20.16 -16.65
C LYS A 286 27.15 19.08 -15.95
N LYS A 287 27.70 17.88 -15.87
CA LYS A 287 27.08 16.78 -15.10
C LYS A 287 26.91 17.21 -13.64
N ILE A 288 25.77 16.90 -13.05
CA ILE A 288 25.54 17.07 -11.62
C ILE A 288 26.59 16.23 -10.87
N SER A 289 27.29 16.85 -9.92
CA SER A 289 28.28 16.12 -9.11
C SER A 289 27.59 15.03 -8.28
N LYS A 290 28.32 13.95 -8.01
CA LYS A 290 27.78 12.85 -7.18
C LYS A 290 27.36 13.35 -5.80
N ALA A 291 28.11 14.30 -5.22
CA ALA A 291 27.80 14.91 -3.93
C ALA A 291 26.49 15.72 -3.99
N ALA A 292 26.29 16.53 -5.04
CA ALA A 292 25.05 17.27 -5.21
C ALA A 292 23.84 16.35 -5.45
N ALA A 293 24.01 15.27 -6.22
CA ALA A 293 22.97 14.28 -6.43
C ALA A 293 22.60 13.57 -5.13
N LEU A 294 23.60 13.18 -4.32
CA LEU A 294 23.37 12.58 -3.01
C LEU A 294 22.63 13.55 -2.07
N LEU A 295 23.09 14.80 -1.99
CA LEU A 295 22.46 15.81 -1.15
C LEU A 295 20.99 16.02 -1.54
N LEU A 296 20.68 16.17 -2.84
CA LEU A 296 19.31 16.32 -3.33
C LEU A 296 18.46 15.10 -3.01
N THR A 297 19.01 13.90 -3.12
CA THR A 297 18.30 12.67 -2.78
C THR A 297 18.01 12.60 -1.28
N CYS A 298 18.99 12.87 -0.42
CA CYS A 298 18.78 12.91 1.02
C CYS A 298 17.75 13.96 1.42
N THR A 299 17.81 15.15 0.83
CA THR A 299 16.80 16.21 1.05
C THR A 299 15.41 15.76 0.61
N PHE A 300 15.29 15.12 -0.55
CA PHE A 300 14.02 14.58 -1.03
C PHE A 300 13.46 13.52 -0.07
N ILE A 301 14.29 12.60 0.40
CA ILE A 301 13.90 11.55 1.37
C ILE A 301 13.48 12.19 2.69
N LEU A 302 14.21 13.18 3.21
CA LEU A 302 13.87 13.87 4.44
C LEU A 302 12.53 14.60 4.35
N ILE A 303 12.31 15.38 3.29
CA ILE A 303 11.05 16.09 3.07
C ILE A 303 9.88 15.10 2.95
N ASN A 304 10.05 14.01 2.21
CA ASN A 304 9.01 12.98 2.09
C ASN A 304 8.80 12.21 3.39
N GLY A 305 9.85 11.98 4.18
CA GLY A 305 9.78 11.36 5.51
C GLY A 305 8.98 12.22 6.49
N THR A 306 9.25 13.53 6.54
CA THR A 306 8.46 14.48 7.37
C THR A 306 7.02 14.60 6.88
N ALA A 307 6.79 14.62 5.57
CA ALA A 307 5.45 14.61 4.99
C ALA A 307 4.69 13.30 5.30
N ALA A 308 5.36 12.15 5.25
CA ALA A 308 4.79 10.86 5.63
C ALA A 308 4.40 10.81 7.11
N LEU A 309 5.26 11.34 7.99
CA LEU A 309 4.97 11.46 9.42
C LEU A 309 3.77 12.41 9.66
N ALA A 310 3.74 13.56 9.00
CA ALA A 310 2.63 14.50 9.12
C ALA A 310 1.31 13.91 8.61
N ALA A 311 1.34 13.21 7.47
CA ALA A 311 0.19 12.50 6.92
C ALA A 311 -0.29 11.39 7.87
N GLY A 312 0.64 10.66 8.46
CA GLY A 312 0.36 9.65 9.46
C GLY A 312 -0.29 10.23 10.72
N LEU A 313 0.27 11.29 11.31
CA LEU A 313 -0.30 11.98 12.46
C LEU A 313 -1.69 12.57 12.15
N GLY A 314 -1.86 13.16 10.96
CA GLY A 314 -3.16 13.63 10.47
C GLY A 314 -4.16 12.48 10.29
N GLY A 315 -3.70 11.34 9.78
CA GLY A 315 -4.49 10.12 9.67
C GLY A 315 -4.96 9.59 11.03
N VAL A 316 -4.07 9.57 12.02
CA VAL A 316 -4.42 9.19 13.41
C VAL A 316 -5.46 10.17 13.99
N ALA A 317 -5.27 11.48 13.77
CA ALA A 317 -6.20 12.50 14.24
C ALA A 317 -7.60 12.36 13.60
N LEU A 318 -7.67 11.92 12.36
CA LEU A 318 -8.94 11.61 11.67
C LEU A 318 -9.50 10.23 12.04
N HIS A 319 -8.63 9.23 12.21
CA HIS A 319 -9.03 7.87 12.57
C HIS A 319 -9.68 7.82 13.94
N ARG A 320 -9.11 8.54 14.92
CA ARG A 320 -9.55 8.49 16.32
C ARG A 320 -11.03 8.88 16.51
N PRO A 321 -11.54 10.02 15.99
CA PRO A 321 -12.96 10.35 16.08
C PRO A 321 -13.86 9.36 15.35
N VAL A 322 -13.44 8.87 14.17
CA VAL A 322 -14.18 7.87 13.40
C VAL A 322 -14.21 6.54 14.14
N TYR A 323 -13.08 6.14 14.70
CA TYR A 323 -12.97 4.93 15.49
C TYR A 323 -13.81 5.03 16.78
N ASP A 324 -13.74 6.14 17.52
CA ASP A 324 -14.54 6.39 18.71
C ASP A 324 -16.06 6.43 18.38
N ALA A 325 -16.42 6.82 17.14
CA ALA A 325 -17.80 6.82 16.68
C ALA A 325 -18.24 5.46 16.09
N THR A 326 -17.31 4.61 15.59
CA THR A 326 -17.63 3.27 15.06
C THR A 326 -17.72 2.21 16.15
N VAL A 327 -17.22 2.51 17.35
CA VAL A 327 -17.17 1.57 18.45
C VAL A 327 -17.80 2.17 19.70
N VAL A 328 -18.54 1.36 20.44
CA VAL A 328 -19.08 1.77 21.74
C VAL A 328 -17.94 1.74 22.74
N ARG A 329 -17.56 2.93 23.22
CA ARG A 329 -16.55 3.07 24.26
C ARG A 329 -17.22 2.79 25.60
N ILE A 330 -16.71 1.82 26.34
CA ILE A 330 -17.07 1.65 27.73
C ILE A 330 -16.37 2.77 28.50
N ARG A 331 -17.14 3.76 28.94
CA ARG A 331 -16.59 4.88 29.70
C ARG A 331 -16.25 4.41 31.10
N GLU A 332 -14.98 4.48 31.48
CA GLU A 332 -14.63 4.45 32.90
C GLU A 332 -15.18 5.73 33.53
N PRO A 333 -16.06 5.64 34.53
CA PRO A 333 -16.47 6.83 35.28
C PRO A 333 -15.26 7.43 35.99
N LEU A 334 -15.19 8.76 36.04
CA LEU A 334 -14.17 9.52 36.78
C LEU A 334 -14.30 9.34 38.32
N GLN A 335 -15.12 8.41 38.78
CA GLN A 335 -15.26 8.13 40.19
C GLN A 335 -14.15 7.19 40.67
N PRO A 336 -13.64 7.37 41.90
CA PRO A 336 -12.71 6.44 42.49
C PRO A 336 -13.32 5.03 42.46
N PRO A 337 -12.51 3.98 42.30
CA PRO A 337 -13.01 2.61 42.29
C PRO A 337 -13.79 2.37 43.58
N LYS A 338 -15.04 1.89 43.43
CA LYS A 338 -15.79 1.41 44.56
C LYS A 338 -15.05 0.18 45.12
N GLU A 339 -14.83 0.13 46.42
CA GLU A 339 -14.41 -1.11 47.08
C GLU A 339 -15.60 -2.09 47.07
N TYR A 340 -15.40 -3.25 46.50
CA TYR A 340 -16.37 -4.34 46.47
C TYR A 340 -15.88 -5.49 47.36
N GLU A 341 -16.80 -6.10 48.10
CA GLU A 341 -16.51 -7.34 48.79
C GLU A 341 -16.56 -8.51 47.79
N GLU A 342 -15.50 -9.32 47.78
CA GLU A 342 -15.46 -10.55 46.97
C GLU A 342 -16.18 -11.69 47.68
N PHE A 343 -17.07 -12.36 46.95
CA PHE A 343 -17.77 -13.54 47.39
C PHE A 343 -17.24 -14.76 46.68
N ILE A 344 -17.20 -15.90 47.38
CA ILE A 344 -16.83 -17.21 46.83
C ILE A 344 -18.11 -18.04 46.68
N GLY A 345 -18.37 -18.52 45.45
CA GLY A 345 -19.49 -19.39 45.12
C GLY A 345 -19.00 -20.72 44.54
N ASN A 346 -19.83 -21.75 44.68
CA ASN A 346 -19.57 -23.08 44.13
C ASN A 346 -20.74 -23.56 43.25
N ASP A 347 -21.44 -22.65 42.57
CA ASP A 347 -22.55 -23.00 41.70
C ASP A 347 -22.06 -23.81 40.48
N ASP A 348 -22.90 -24.74 40.03
CA ASP A 348 -22.55 -25.51 38.83
C ASP A 348 -22.77 -24.67 37.55
N PHE A 349 -21.64 -24.24 36.96
CA PHE A 349 -21.59 -23.46 35.70
C PHE A 349 -21.56 -24.32 34.44
N SER A 350 -21.65 -25.65 34.57
CA SER A 350 -21.60 -26.56 33.40
C SER A 350 -22.73 -26.29 32.42
N SER A 351 -23.90 -25.97 32.91
CA SER A 351 -25.12 -25.66 32.11
C SER A 351 -25.28 -24.20 31.68
N VAL A 352 -24.41 -23.31 32.15
CA VAL A 352 -24.48 -21.87 31.80
C VAL A 352 -24.02 -21.63 30.36
N SER A 353 -24.81 -20.89 29.58
CA SER A 353 -24.51 -20.57 28.19
C SER A 353 -23.29 -19.68 28.06
N GLU A 354 -22.51 -19.91 27.01
CA GLU A 354 -21.43 -19.01 26.62
C GLU A 354 -21.98 -17.83 25.82
N GLY A 355 -21.68 -16.62 26.28
CA GLY A 355 -21.99 -15.39 25.56
C GLY A 355 -20.92 -15.09 24.49
N GLU A 356 -21.31 -14.41 23.43
CA GLU A 356 -20.38 -14.00 22.40
C GLU A 356 -19.30 -13.05 22.97
N VAL A 357 -18.03 -13.38 22.75
CA VAL A 357 -16.87 -12.59 23.17
C VAL A 357 -15.98 -12.33 21.98
N LYS A 358 -15.65 -11.07 21.75
CA LYS A 358 -14.60 -10.70 20.79
C LYS A 358 -13.26 -10.68 21.53
N GLN A 359 -12.45 -11.71 21.29
CA GLN A 359 -11.11 -11.79 21.86
C GLN A 359 -10.17 -10.75 21.24
N ASN A 360 -9.29 -10.19 22.05
CA ASN A 360 -8.18 -9.38 21.58
C ASN A 360 -6.86 -10.18 21.64
N GLU A 361 -5.84 -9.73 20.89
CA GLU A 361 -4.55 -10.43 20.75
C GLU A 361 -3.74 -10.55 22.06
N ARG A 362 -4.17 -9.91 23.15
CA ARG A 362 -3.50 -9.89 24.47
C ARG A 362 -4.17 -10.76 25.53
N GLY A 363 -5.01 -11.70 25.13
CA GLY A 363 -5.67 -12.64 26.04
C GLY A 363 -6.81 -12.05 26.85
N GLY A 364 -7.36 -10.89 26.45
CA GLY A 364 -8.59 -10.31 26.99
C GLY A 364 -9.75 -10.41 26.01
N GLY A 365 -10.94 -10.01 26.42
CA GLY A 365 -12.14 -10.04 25.57
C GLY A 365 -13.10 -8.90 25.88
N CYS A 366 -13.93 -8.55 24.89
CA CYS A 366 -15.04 -7.61 25.02
C CYS A 366 -16.35 -8.33 24.76
N PHE A 367 -17.37 -7.95 25.47
CA PHE A 367 -18.69 -8.54 25.34
C PHE A 367 -19.82 -7.50 25.44
N SER A 368 -20.96 -7.81 24.82
CA SER A 368 -22.21 -7.11 24.96
C SER A 368 -23.31 -8.16 25.10
N TRP A 369 -23.74 -8.36 26.31
CA TRP A 369 -24.67 -9.44 26.65
C TRP A 369 -26.02 -8.88 27.09
N VAL A 370 -27.11 -9.47 26.60
CA VAL A 370 -28.46 -9.21 27.08
C VAL A 370 -28.84 -10.36 28.02
N LEU A 371 -29.12 -10.03 29.28
CA LEU A 371 -29.44 -11.00 30.30
C LEU A 371 -30.86 -10.73 30.85
N ASN A 372 -31.73 -11.73 30.73
CA ASN A 372 -33.03 -11.74 31.39
C ASN A 372 -32.86 -11.88 32.93
N PRO A 373 -33.88 -11.54 33.73
CA PRO A 373 -33.86 -11.78 35.18
C PRO A 373 -33.43 -13.19 35.54
N GLY A 374 -32.47 -13.33 36.44
CA GLY A 374 -31.92 -14.61 36.86
C GLY A 374 -30.96 -15.28 35.87
N ALA A 375 -30.78 -14.75 34.68
CA ALA A 375 -29.87 -15.32 33.69
C ALA A 375 -28.40 -15.07 34.03
N THR A 376 -27.56 -16.03 33.64
CA THR A 376 -26.10 -15.93 33.74
C THR A 376 -25.50 -16.23 32.38
N LEU A 377 -24.52 -15.40 31.93
CA LEU A 377 -23.69 -15.67 30.76
C LEU A 377 -22.23 -15.69 31.17
N LYS A 378 -21.43 -16.51 30.50
CA LYS A 378 -19.97 -16.66 30.73
C LYS A 378 -19.20 -16.45 29.42
N SER A 379 -17.94 -16.04 29.55
CA SER A 379 -17.02 -15.95 28.44
C SER A 379 -16.51 -17.32 27.98
N THR A 380 -15.91 -17.36 26.81
CA THR A 380 -15.00 -18.44 26.41
C THR A 380 -13.81 -18.52 27.35
N VAL A 381 -13.12 -19.65 27.33
CA VAL A 381 -11.97 -19.94 28.20
C VAL A 381 -10.75 -19.13 27.78
N PHE A 382 -9.99 -18.62 28.77
CA PHE A 382 -8.68 -18.01 28.54
C PHE A 382 -7.70 -18.45 29.66
N ALA A 383 -6.41 -18.49 29.31
CA ALA A 383 -5.37 -18.96 30.25
C ALA A 383 -4.79 -17.80 31.07
N LYS A 384 -4.51 -18.06 32.36
CA LYS A 384 -3.80 -17.14 33.27
C LYS A 384 -2.84 -17.92 34.15
N ASN A 385 -1.78 -17.26 34.62
CA ASN A 385 -0.81 -17.83 35.55
C ASN A 385 -1.09 -17.38 36.99
N SER A 386 -0.71 -18.20 37.94
CA SER A 386 -0.76 -17.80 39.35
C SER A 386 0.08 -16.55 39.59
N GLY A 387 -0.49 -15.56 40.27
CA GLY A 387 0.08 -14.24 40.48
C GLY A 387 -0.35 -13.16 39.49
N ASP A 388 -1.01 -13.54 38.37
CA ASP A 388 -1.66 -12.61 37.48
C ASP A 388 -2.89 -11.98 38.13
N THR A 389 -3.47 -10.96 37.48
CA THR A 389 -4.78 -10.41 37.82
C THR A 389 -5.72 -10.47 36.63
N ILE A 390 -7.03 -10.48 36.89
CA ILE A 390 -8.09 -10.39 35.90
C ILE A 390 -8.91 -9.15 36.23
N ARG A 391 -8.73 -8.08 35.45
CA ARG A 391 -9.56 -6.89 35.60
C ARG A 391 -10.80 -7.02 34.72
N ILE A 392 -11.98 -6.81 35.32
CA ILE A 392 -13.26 -6.80 34.65
C ILE A 392 -13.86 -5.41 34.80
N SER A 393 -14.29 -4.82 33.68
CA SER A 393 -15.02 -3.56 33.64
C SER A 393 -16.31 -3.76 32.87
N VAL A 394 -17.45 -3.48 33.50
CA VAL A 394 -18.79 -3.70 32.95
C VAL A 394 -19.67 -2.50 33.20
N ASP A 395 -20.41 -2.08 32.18
CA ASP A 395 -21.48 -1.09 32.27
C ASP A 395 -22.84 -1.80 32.13
N ILE A 396 -23.70 -1.61 33.11
CA ILE A 396 -25.02 -2.25 33.21
C ILE A 396 -26.11 -1.22 32.89
N ASP A 397 -26.96 -1.55 31.95
CA ASP A 397 -28.13 -0.74 31.59
C ASP A 397 -29.42 -1.61 31.70
N PRO A 398 -30.41 -1.21 32.52
CA PRO A 398 -30.47 -0.03 33.40
C PRO A 398 -29.50 -0.09 34.59
N SER A 399 -28.89 1.06 34.91
CA SER A 399 -27.86 1.17 35.96
C SER A 399 -28.35 0.94 37.39
N SER A 400 -29.64 0.81 37.58
CA SER A 400 -30.29 0.52 38.89
C SER A 400 -30.32 -0.98 39.23
N VAL A 401 -30.11 -1.85 38.25
CA VAL A 401 -30.23 -3.30 38.41
C VAL A 401 -28.95 -3.86 39.02
N SER A 402 -29.12 -4.71 40.04
CA SER A 402 -28.02 -5.41 40.69
C SER A 402 -27.56 -6.62 39.86
N VAL A 403 -26.27 -6.82 39.76
CA VAL A 403 -25.65 -7.95 39.05
C VAL A 403 -24.47 -8.52 39.85
N ASP A 404 -24.20 -9.80 39.66
CA ASP A 404 -22.94 -10.41 40.07
C ASP A 404 -22.00 -10.46 38.89
N VAL A 405 -20.76 -9.98 39.08
CA VAL A 405 -19.70 -10.01 38.08
C VAL A 405 -18.48 -10.72 38.70
N GLY A 406 -17.93 -11.71 37.98
CA GLY A 406 -16.83 -12.45 38.54
C GLY A 406 -16.10 -13.36 37.58
N ILE A 407 -15.25 -14.19 38.16
CA ILE A 407 -14.42 -15.18 37.47
C ILE A 407 -14.79 -16.59 37.92
N VAL A 408 -14.72 -17.52 36.96
CA VAL A 408 -14.74 -18.98 37.25
C VAL A 408 -13.31 -19.48 37.20
N GLN A 409 -12.85 -20.09 38.29
CA GLN A 409 -11.51 -20.61 38.46
C GLN A 409 -11.34 -21.98 37.79
N PRO A 410 -10.11 -22.47 37.57
CA PRO A 410 -9.87 -23.79 36.97
C PRO A 410 -10.47 -24.97 37.73
N ASN A 411 -10.65 -24.83 39.05
CA ASN A 411 -11.28 -25.82 39.92
C ASN A 411 -12.82 -25.75 39.90
N GLY A 412 -13.41 -24.83 39.13
CA GLY A 412 -14.86 -24.61 39.04
C GLY A 412 -15.44 -23.66 40.08
N SER A 413 -14.66 -23.24 41.09
CA SER A 413 -15.13 -22.24 42.06
C SER A 413 -15.24 -20.87 41.41
N GLN A 414 -16.10 -20.01 41.96
CA GLN A 414 -16.33 -18.67 41.48
C GLN A 414 -15.87 -17.65 42.52
N THR A 415 -15.28 -16.56 42.04
CA THR A 415 -15.07 -15.37 42.84
C THR A 415 -15.78 -14.22 42.15
N TYR A 416 -16.67 -13.54 42.84
CA TYR A 416 -17.49 -12.50 42.26
C TYR A 416 -17.76 -11.36 43.24
N ILE A 417 -18.18 -10.24 42.68
CA ILE A 417 -18.66 -9.05 43.40
C ILE A 417 -20.09 -8.78 42.96
N THR A 418 -20.87 -8.16 43.84
CA THR A 418 -22.22 -7.69 43.55
C THR A 418 -22.23 -6.16 43.39
N GLY A 419 -22.82 -5.67 42.33
CA GLY A 419 -22.86 -4.22 42.07
C GLY A 419 -23.97 -3.82 41.07
N SER A 420 -24.02 -2.57 40.74
CA SER A 420 -24.95 -2.01 39.77
C SER A 420 -24.30 -0.85 38.98
N GLY A 421 -24.81 -0.57 37.80
CA GLY A 421 -24.28 0.48 36.92
C GLY A 421 -22.89 0.15 36.43
N TRP A 422 -21.94 1.08 36.62
CA TRP A 422 -20.54 0.82 36.24
C TRP A 422 -19.81 0.05 37.31
N ILE A 423 -19.27 -1.11 36.95
CA ILE A 423 -18.49 -2.01 37.79
C ILE A 423 -17.09 -2.12 37.20
N ASN A 424 -16.05 -1.89 38.01
CA ASN A 424 -14.66 -2.09 37.64
C ASN A 424 -13.93 -2.73 38.84
N HIS A 425 -13.51 -3.98 38.66
CA HIS A 425 -12.87 -4.72 39.73
C HIS A 425 -11.73 -5.60 39.20
N GLU A 426 -10.74 -5.90 40.08
CA GLU A 426 -9.55 -6.68 39.74
C GLU A 426 -9.49 -7.89 40.63
N PHE A 427 -9.64 -9.08 40.04
CA PHE A 427 -9.59 -10.35 40.72
C PHE A 427 -8.17 -10.92 40.69
N SER A 428 -7.70 -11.44 41.85
CA SER A 428 -6.40 -12.09 41.95
C SER A 428 -6.46 -13.53 41.44
N VAL A 429 -5.49 -13.90 40.61
CA VAL A 429 -5.33 -15.26 40.05
C VAL A 429 -4.47 -16.07 41.02
N THR A 430 -5.07 -17.04 41.70
CA THR A 430 -4.39 -17.88 42.71
C THR A 430 -3.82 -19.18 42.14
N GLN A 431 -4.29 -19.63 40.99
CA GLN A 431 -3.89 -20.89 40.36
C GLN A 431 -3.62 -20.69 38.88
N THR A 432 -2.59 -21.31 38.32
CA THR A 432 -2.37 -21.36 36.88
C THR A 432 -3.42 -22.26 36.22
N GLY A 433 -4.10 -21.79 35.21
CA GLY A 433 -5.09 -22.58 34.49
C GLY A 433 -6.05 -21.77 33.63
N SER A 434 -7.18 -22.40 33.34
CA SER A 434 -8.23 -21.86 32.46
C SER A 434 -9.29 -21.12 33.25
N TYR A 435 -9.51 -19.87 32.94
CA TYR A 435 -10.49 -18.98 33.57
C TYR A 435 -11.61 -18.61 32.60
N LYS A 436 -12.78 -18.24 33.17
CA LYS A 436 -13.88 -17.60 32.43
C LYS A 436 -14.37 -16.41 33.24
N VAL A 437 -14.85 -15.37 32.54
CA VAL A 437 -15.58 -14.27 33.17
C VAL A 437 -17.07 -14.52 33.06
N PHE A 438 -17.85 -14.12 34.05
CA PHE A 438 -19.30 -14.24 34.02
C PHE A 438 -19.99 -12.96 34.50
N VAL A 439 -21.23 -12.80 34.07
CA VAL A 439 -22.19 -11.79 34.55
C VAL A 439 -23.49 -12.53 34.85
N ARG A 440 -24.07 -12.31 36.04
CA ARG A 440 -25.37 -12.83 36.45
C ARG A 440 -26.28 -11.66 36.75
N ASN A 441 -27.46 -11.66 36.16
CA ASN A 441 -28.50 -10.68 36.47
C ASN A 441 -29.25 -11.15 37.73
N THR A 442 -29.05 -10.48 38.84
CA THR A 442 -29.74 -10.78 40.13
C THR A 442 -30.97 -9.91 40.33
N GLY A 443 -31.24 -9.00 39.38
CA GLY A 443 -32.41 -8.11 39.40
C GLY A 443 -33.67 -8.71 38.80
N SER A 444 -34.75 -7.92 38.79
CA SER A 444 -36.08 -8.31 38.27
C SER A 444 -36.36 -7.85 36.84
N GLU A 445 -35.44 -7.12 36.23
CA GLU A 445 -35.57 -6.58 34.86
C GLU A 445 -34.46 -7.11 33.96
N ALA A 446 -34.71 -7.17 32.65
CA ALA A 446 -33.68 -7.52 31.68
C ALA A 446 -32.63 -6.41 31.61
N ILE A 447 -31.38 -6.78 31.45
CA ILE A 447 -30.22 -5.87 31.39
C ILE A 447 -29.42 -6.06 30.13
N THR A 448 -28.73 -5.01 29.75
CA THR A 448 -27.60 -5.09 28.81
C THR A 448 -26.30 -4.86 29.55
N ALA A 449 -25.40 -5.83 29.52
CA ALA A 449 -24.08 -5.75 30.14
C ALA A 449 -23.01 -5.57 29.04
N ASN A 450 -22.42 -4.39 29.00
CA ASN A 450 -21.35 -4.05 28.06
C ASN A 450 -20.02 -4.02 28.82
N GLY A 451 -19.11 -4.95 28.51
CA GLY A 451 -17.90 -5.08 29.30
C GLY A 451 -16.68 -5.54 28.54
N TYR A 452 -15.56 -5.46 29.27
CA TYR A 452 -14.30 -6.06 28.84
C TYR A 452 -13.57 -6.65 30.03
N TYR A 453 -12.69 -7.60 29.73
CA TYR A 453 -11.75 -8.16 30.70
C TYR A 453 -10.34 -8.27 30.09
N ARG A 454 -9.33 -8.22 30.94
CA ARG A 454 -7.92 -8.34 30.53
C ARG A 454 -7.07 -9.03 31.59
#